data_ad94d00654cf84945549ca63a1d7c614
#
_entry.id   ad94d00654cf84945549ca63a1d7c614
#
_cell.length_a   1.000
_cell.length_b   1.000
_cell.length_c   1.000
_cell.angle_alpha   90.00
_cell.angle_beta   90.00
_cell.angle_gamma   90.00
#
_symmetry.space_group_name_H-M   'P 1'
#
loop_
_entity.id
_entity.type
_entity.pdbx_description
1 polymer ?
#
loop_
_entity_poly.entity_id
_entity_poly.type
_entity_poly.pdbx_seq_one_letter_code
_entity_poly.pdbx_strand_id
1 'polypeptide(L)'
;MQKAGGSVWLGHGYLTSKEIYPTNLLVHWKVGEDQPWCLATNLPDLKMALNFYSLRMWIEEMFGDFKKHGFDLESTMLRHFMRLSRLTLAVALLYVWLISVGGRTIRDGLRHLVDRVDRRDLSIFQIGLRFIERRLTNALPFRIPLFTYLS
;
A
#
# COMPACT_ATOMS: atom_id res chain seq x y z
N MET A 1 31.50 4.06 -6.30
CA MET A 1 30.13 4.45 -6.72
C MET A 1 29.33 3.19 -6.92
N GLN A 2 28.21 3.04 -6.23
CA GLN A 2 27.32 1.90 -6.39
C GLN A 2 26.53 2.08 -7.69
N LYS A 3 26.40 1.01 -8.47
CA LYS A 3 25.59 1.03 -9.70
C LYS A 3 24.13 0.75 -9.37
N ALA A 4 23.19 1.35 -10.12
CA ALA A 4 21.78 1.01 -10.02
C ALA A 4 21.57 -0.51 -10.18
N GLY A 5 20.69 -1.08 -9.36
CA GLY A 5 20.46 -2.53 -9.30
C GLY A 5 21.25 -3.27 -8.22
N GLY A 6 22.05 -2.56 -7.41
CA GLY A 6 22.86 -3.15 -6.35
C GLY A 6 22.32 -2.88 -4.94
N SER A 7 22.69 -3.76 -4.00
CA SER A 7 22.45 -3.58 -2.57
C SER A 7 23.74 -3.83 -1.80
N VAL A 8 24.02 -3.01 -0.79
CA VAL A 8 25.16 -3.17 0.10
C VAL A 8 24.66 -3.14 1.54
N TRP A 9 25.07 -4.15 2.30
CA TRP A 9 24.95 -4.18 3.74
C TRP A 9 26.20 -3.58 4.35
N LEU A 10 26.06 -2.44 5.03
CA LEU A 10 27.18 -1.73 5.67
C LEU A 10 27.47 -2.25 7.07
N GLY A 11 26.55 -3.05 7.63
CA GLY A 11 26.69 -3.60 8.97
C GLY A 11 26.33 -2.61 10.08
N HIS A 12 26.90 -2.83 11.25
CA HIS A 12 26.65 -2.00 12.43
C HIS A 12 27.15 -0.56 12.26
N GLY A 13 26.28 0.38 12.61
CA GLY A 13 26.57 1.79 12.65
C GLY A 13 25.81 2.49 13.77
N TYR A 14 25.99 3.80 13.85
CA TYR A 14 25.34 4.65 14.84
C TYR A 14 24.62 5.79 14.14
N LEU A 15 23.38 6.09 14.56
CA LEU A 15 22.58 7.11 13.90
C LEU A 15 22.93 8.52 14.33
N THR A 16 23.43 8.71 15.56
CA THR A 16 23.74 10.05 16.08
C THR A 16 25.04 10.04 16.89
N SER A 17 25.68 11.21 16.96
CA SER A 17 26.87 11.43 17.77
C SER A 17 26.61 11.61 19.27
N LYS A 18 25.38 11.94 19.64
CA LYS A 18 24.98 12.24 21.04
C LYS A 18 24.29 11.07 21.72
N GLU A 19 23.43 10.39 21.00
CA GLU A 19 22.77 9.18 21.47
C GLU A 19 23.11 8.05 20.52
N ILE A 20 23.88 7.09 21.04
CA ILE A 20 24.42 5.99 20.26
C ILE A 20 23.36 4.91 20.17
N TYR A 21 22.51 4.99 19.13
CA TYR A 21 21.58 3.90 18.81
C TYR A 21 22.30 2.91 17.89
N PRO A 22 22.63 1.69 18.37
CA PRO A 22 23.18 0.66 17.49
C PRO A 22 22.13 0.28 16.46
N THR A 23 22.50 0.32 15.20
CA THR A 23 21.63 0.01 14.09
C THR A 23 22.40 -0.65 12.97
N ASN A 24 21.71 -1.38 12.12
CA ASN A 24 22.28 -1.90 10.89
C ASN A 24 21.98 -0.90 9.76
N LEU A 25 22.98 -0.58 8.96
CA LEU A 25 22.87 0.33 7.83
C LEU A 25 22.94 -0.46 6.53
N LEU A 26 22.10 -0.10 5.58
CA LEU A 26 22.14 -0.65 4.23
C LEU A 26 21.82 0.40 3.18
N VAL A 27 22.35 0.20 1.99
CA VAL A 27 22.05 1.00 0.80
C VAL A 27 21.52 0.09 -0.28
N HIS A 28 20.38 0.44 -0.84
CA HIS A 28 19.76 -0.29 -1.95
C HIS A 28 19.45 0.69 -3.08
N TRP A 29 19.94 0.41 -4.27
CA TRP A 29 19.63 1.20 -5.45
C TRP A 29 18.84 0.38 -6.45
N LYS A 30 17.53 0.60 -6.48
CA LYS A 30 16.66 -0.08 -7.42
C LYS A 30 16.88 0.45 -8.83
N VAL A 31 16.81 -0.43 -9.82
CA VAL A 31 16.90 -0.04 -11.24
C VAL A 31 15.72 0.86 -11.59
N GLY A 32 16.02 2.04 -12.19
CA GLY A 32 15.00 3.04 -12.57
C GLY A 32 14.72 4.11 -11.51
N GLU A 33 15.34 4.02 -10.33
CA GLU A 33 15.28 5.08 -9.32
C GLU A 33 16.43 6.05 -9.47
N ASP A 34 16.18 7.35 -9.27
CA ASP A 34 17.20 8.41 -9.38
C ASP A 34 18.19 8.41 -8.20
N GLN A 35 17.73 7.90 -7.04
CA GLN A 35 18.52 7.91 -5.80
C GLN A 35 18.44 6.56 -5.08
N PRO A 36 19.51 6.15 -4.40
CA PRO A 36 19.51 4.96 -3.57
C PRO A 36 18.69 5.17 -2.28
N TRP A 37 18.13 4.11 -1.79
CA TRP A 37 17.54 4.05 -0.46
C TRP A 37 18.64 3.80 0.56
N CYS A 38 18.79 4.72 1.52
CA CYS A 38 19.65 4.57 2.68
C CYS A 38 18.78 4.19 3.88
N LEU A 39 18.87 2.97 4.35
CA LEU A 39 18.02 2.43 5.40
C LEU A 39 18.82 2.12 6.65
N ALA A 40 18.23 2.45 7.80
CA ALA A 40 18.67 2.05 9.11
C ALA A 40 17.64 1.09 9.72
N THR A 41 18.08 -0.03 10.28
CA THR A 41 17.18 -1.10 10.75
C THR A 41 17.80 -1.86 11.92
N ASN A 42 16.93 -2.44 12.76
CA ASN A 42 17.32 -3.41 13.78
C ASN A 42 17.28 -4.87 13.26
N LEU A 43 16.88 -5.07 11.99
CA LEU A 43 16.80 -6.41 11.40
C LEU A 43 18.20 -6.99 11.13
N PRO A 44 18.36 -8.32 11.19
CA PRO A 44 19.68 -8.95 11.14
C PRO A 44 20.28 -9.03 9.74
N ASP A 45 19.49 -8.95 8.68
CA ASP A 45 19.97 -9.15 7.32
C ASP A 45 19.30 -8.24 6.26
N LEU A 46 20.01 -8.10 5.13
CA LEU A 46 19.63 -7.26 4.00
C LEU A 46 18.27 -7.67 3.40
N LYS A 47 18.04 -8.97 3.19
CA LYS A 47 16.84 -9.46 2.50
C LYS A 47 15.60 -9.18 3.33
N MET A 48 15.68 -9.43 4.64
CA MET A 48 14.59 -9.14 5.56
C MET A 48 14.29 -7.64 5.60
N ALA A 49 15.33 -6.80 5.71
CA ALA A 49 15.18 -5.35 5.73
C ALA A 49 14.51 -4.82 4.45
N LEU A 50 14.92 -5.28 3.28
CA LEU A 50 14.33 -4.88 2.00
C LEU A 50 12.89 -5.38 1.85
N ASN A 51 12.58 -6.60 2.29
CA ASN A 51 11.22 -7.13 2.27
C ASN A 51 10.29 -6.28 3.15
N PHE A 52 10.69 -5.95 4.38
CA PHE A 52 9.88 -5.09 5.25
C PHE A 52 9.76 -3.67 4.69
N TYR A 53 10.83 -3.11 4.13
CA TYR A 53 10.78 -1.77 3.56
C TYR A 53 9.88 -1.70 2.33
N SER A 54 9.81 -2.75 1.53
CA SER A 54 8.92 -2.81 0.37
C SER A 54 7.43 -2.71 0.76
N LEU A 55 7.06 -3.16 1.97
CA LEU A 55 5.69 -3.03 2.47
C LEU A 55 5.29 -1.57 2.73
N ARG A 56 6.27 -0.67 2.90
CA ARG A 56 6.01 0.77 3.04
C ARG A 56 5.25 1.35 1.85
N MET A 57 5.56 0.88 0.63
CA MET A 57 4.86 1.33 -0.58
C MET A 57 3.36 1.07 -0.49
N TRP A 58 2.95 -0.06 0.08
CA TRP A 58 1.54 -0.41 0.29
C TRP A 58 0.85 0.51 1.30
N ILE A 59 1.60 0.92 2.35
CA ILE A 59 1.10 1.87 3.34
C ILE A 59 0.93 3.25 2.71
N GLU A 60 1.88 3.70 1.89
CA GLU A 60 1.79 4.97 1.18
C GLU A 60 0.65 4.98 0.15
N GLU A 61 0.45 3.88 -0.58
CA GLU A 61 -0.69 3.70 -1.48
C GLU A 61 -2.02 3.75 -0.72
N MET A 62 -2.12 3.04 0.42
CA MET A 62 -3.30 3.09 1.29
C MET A 62 -3.61 4.51 1.77
N PHE A 63 -2.60 5.27 2.20
CA PHE A 63 -2.81 6.66 2.59
C PHE A 63 -3.21 7.55 1.41
N GLY A 64 -2.67 7.31 0.21
CA GLY A 64 -3.08 7.97 -1.03
C GLY A 64 -4.56 7.71 -1.35
N ASP A 65 -4.98 6.46 -1.24
CA ASP A 65 -6.37 6.05 -1.44
C ASP A 65 -7.31 6.69 -0.40
N PHE A 66 -6.87 6.84 0.86
CA PHE A 66 -7.67 7.49 1.91
C PHE A 66 -7.78 9.02 1.75
N LYS A 67 -6.80 9.67 1.13
CA LYS A 67 -6.81 11.13 0.97
C LYS A 67 -7.46 11.59 -0.31
N LYS A 68 -7.06 11.05 -1.45
CA LYS A 68 -7.40 11.61 -2.76
C LYS A 68 -8.27 10.73 -3.63
N HIS A 69 -8.21 9.41 -3.44
CA HIS A 69 -8.78 8.47 -4.40
C HIS A 69 -10.00 7.70 -3.89
N GLY A 70 -10.47 7.96 -2.65
CA GLY A 70 -11.58 7.19 -2.11
C GLY A 70 -12.34 7.89 -1.01
N PHE A 71 -11.79 7.99 0.20
CA PHE A 71 -12.63 8.30 1.37
C PHE A 71 -12.55 9.75 1.87
N ASP A 72 -11.53 10.50 1.50
CA ASP A 72 -11.29 11.88 1.97
C ASP A 72 -11.64 12.11 3.46
N LEU A 73 -10.99 11.35 4.33
CA LEU A 73 -11.24 11.39 5.78
C LEU A 73 -10.96 12.77 6.38
N GLU A 74 -10.11 13.58 5.73
CA GLU A 74 -9.74 14.91 6.19
C GLU A 74 -10.92 15.90 6.05
N SER A 75 -11.81 15.70 5.07
CA SER A 75 -12.98 16.56 4.85
C SER A 75 -14.09 16.37 5.86
N THR A 76 -14.07 15.28 6.64
CA THR A 76 -15.14 14.98 7.61
C THR A 76 -15.24 15.97 8.76
N MET A 77 -14.19 16.75 9.04
CA MET A 77 -14.06 17.69 10.16
C MET A 77 -14.44 17.12 11.55
N LEU A 78 -14.44 15.79 11.69
CA LEU A 78 -14.79 15.13 12.95
C LEU A 78 -13.67 15.32 13.98
N ARG A 79 -13.97 16.08 15.04
CA ARG A 79 -13.03 16.33 16.15
C ARG A 79 -13.19 15.37 17.33
N HIS A 80 -14.32 14.66 17.41
CA HIS A 80 -14.60 13.77 18.53
C HIS A 80 -13.91 12.42 18.33
N PHE A 81 -12.96 12.09 19.22
CA PHE A 81 -12.10 10.90 19.14
C PHE A 81 -12.87 9.59 18.90
N MET A 82 -13.93 9.33 19.69
CA MET A 82 -14.70 8.07 19.54
C MET A 82 -15.44 7.97 18.20
N ARG A 83 -15.91 9.08 17.66
CA ARG A 83 -16.58 9.10 16.34
C ARG A 83 -15.56 8.90 15.24
N LEU A 84 -14.41 9.56 15.34
CA LEU A 84 -13.30 9.40 14.39
C LEU A 84 -12.78 7.94 14.39
N SER A 85 -12.56 7.34 15.57
CA SER A 85 -12.11 5.94 15.68
C SER A 85 -13.09 4.95 15.04
N ARG A 86 -14.40 5.14 15.25
CA ARG A 86 -15.43 4.29 14.63
C ARG A 86 -15.46 4.46 13.11
N LEU A 87 -15.36 5.69 12.62
CA LEU A 87 -15.30 5.96 11.19
C LEU A 87 -14.04 5.34 10.58
N THR A 88 -12.87 5.54 11.20
CA THR A 88 -11.61 4.95 10.74
C THR A 88 -11.69 3.42 10.68
N LEU A 89 -12.29 2.77 11.68
CA LEU A 89 -12.50 1.33 11.67
C LEU A 89 -13.41 0.89 10.51
N ALA A 90 -14.54 1.58 10.32
CA ALA A 90 -15.46 1.27 9.22
C ALA A 90 -14.79 1.42 7.85
N VAL A 91 -14.02 2.50 7.67
CA VAL A 91 -13.26 2.76 6.44
C VAL A 91 -12.16 1.73 6.23
N ALA A 92 -11.45 1.32 7.29
CA ALA A 92 -10.43 0.27 7.20
C ALA A 92 -11.02 -1.07 6.76
N LEU A 93 -12.18 -1.47 7.32
CA LEU A 93 -12.89 -2.69 6.92
C LEU A 93 -13.37 -2.61 5.46
N LEU A 94 -13.92 -1.47 5.06
CA LEU A 94 -14.34 -1.24 3.69
C LEU A 94 -13.15 -1.27 2.72
N TYR A 95 -12.01 -0.69 3.11
CA TYR A 95 -10.78 -0.72 2.31
C TYR A 95 -10.29 -2.15 2.05
N VAL A 96 -10.20 -2.98 3.11
CA VAL A 96 -9.81 -4.41 2.98
C VAL A 96 -10.78 -5.15 2.07
N TRP A 97 -12.08 -4.89 2.21
CA TRP A 97 -13.09 -5.50 1.35
C TRP A 97 -12.93 -5.07 -0.11
N LEU A 98 -12.73 -3.79 -0.41
CA LEU A 98 -12.52 -3.29 -1.77
C LEU A 98 -11.24 -3.85 -2.40
N ILE A 99 -10.14 -4.01 -1.65
CA ILE A 99 -8.94 -4.71 -2.12
C ILE A 99 -9.27 -6.16 -2.50
N SER A 100 -10.05 -6.86 -1.67
CA SER A 100 -10.48 -8.23 -1.96
C SER A 100 -11.29 -8.31 -3.26
N VAL A 101 -12.22 -7.36 -3.45
CA VAL A 101 -13.00 -7.22 -4.70
C VAL A 101 -12.10 -6.95 -5.89
N GLY A 102 -11.17 -5.99 -5.79
CA GLY A 102 -10.23 -5.64 -6.86
C GLY A 102 -9.34 -6.81 -7.25
N GLY A 103 -8.78 -7.52 -6.26
CA GLY A 103 -7.98 -8.72 -6.48
C GLY A 103 -8.77 -9.83 -7.20
N ARG A 104 -10.04 -10.03 -6.83
CA ARG A 104 -10.93 -10.97 -7.51
C ARG A 104 -11.23 -10.52 -8.94
N THR A 105 -11.55 -9.25 -9.16
CA THR A 105 -11.82 -8.68 -10.48
C THR A 105 -10.64 -8.91 -11.44
N ILE A 106 -9.40 -8.80 -10.94
CA ILE A 106 -8.18 -9.08 -11.70
C ILE A 106 -8.07 -10.57 -12.02
N ARG A 107 -8.25 -11.45 -11.02
CA ARG A 107 -8.15 -12.92 -11.21
C ARG A 107 -9.19 -13.46 -12.19
N ASP A 108 -10.39 -12.94 -12.14
CA ASP A 108 -11.51 -13.32 -13.00
C ASP A 108 -11.37 -12.71 -14.42
N GLY A 109 -10.29 -11.98 -14.72
CA GLY A 109 -10.04 -11.37 -16.03
C GLY A 109 -10.92 -10.15 -16.35
N LEU A 110 -11.67 -9.65 -15.36
CA LEU A 110 -12.65 -8.56 -15.53
C LEU A 110 -12.06 -7.14 -15.41
N ARG A 111 -10.73 -7.03 -15.27
CA ARG A 111 -10.04 -5.74 -15.12
C ARG A 111 -10.36 -4.76 -16.27
N HIS A 112 -10.50 -5.26 -17.50
CA HIS A 112 -10.81 -4.46 -18.67
C HIS A 112 -12.14 -3.71 -18.60
N LEU A 113 -13.05 -4.10 -17.71
CA LEU A 113 -14.33 -3.44 -17.51
C LEU A 113 -14.21 -2.10 -16.77
N VAL A 114 -13.13 -1.88 -16.04
CA VAL A 114 -12.94 -0.73 -15.14
C VAL A 114 -11.61 0.00 -15.33
N ASP A 115 -10.65 -0.63 -16.01
CA ASP A 115 -9.31 -0.10 -16.24
C ASP A 115 -8.95 -0.17 -17.72
N ARG A 116 -8.17 0.79 -18.20
CA ARG A 116 -7.72 0.83 -19.59
C ARG A 116 -6.71 -0.28 -19.86
N VAL A 117 -6.73 -0.84 -21.05
CA VAL A 117 -5.81 -1.91 -21.46
C VAL A 117 -4.39 -1.38 -21.70
N ASP A 118 -4.31 -0.15 -22.21
CA ASP A 118 -3.07 0.54 -22.62
C ASP A 118 -2.34 1.21 -21.43
N ARG A 119 -3.05 1.53 -20.36
CA ARG A 119 -2.49 2.20 -19.19
C ARG A 119 -3.07 1.64 -17.90
N ARG A 120 -2.29 0.78 -17.24
CA ARG A 120 -2.69 0.07 -16.02
C ARG A 120 -2.10 0.74 -14.78
N ASP A 121 -2.62 1.91 -14.45
CA ASP A 121 -2.16 2.75 -13.33
C ASP A 121 -3.11 2.76 -12.12
N LEU A 122 -4.21 2.01 -12.17
CA LEU A 122 -5.13 1.91 -11.04
C LEU A 122 -4.60 0.97 -9.95
N SER A 123 -4.69 1.42 -8.68
CA SER A 123 -4.47 0.56 -7.52
C SER A 123 -5.52 -0.56 -7.44
N ILE A 124 -5.20 -1.63 -6.71
CA ILE A 124 -6.16 -2.75 -6.50
C ILE A 124 -7.43 -2.24 -5.84
N PHE A 125 -7.30 -1.31 -4.90
CA PHE A 125 -8.42 -0.63 -4.26
C PHE A 125 -9.30 0.10 -5.27
N GLN A 126 -8.70 0.92 -6.14
CA GLN A 126 -9.42 1.67 -7.17
C GLN A 126 -10.15 0.76 -8.17
N ILE A 127 -9.52 -0.37 -8.53
CA ILE A 127 -10.17 -1.40 -9.37
C ILE A 127 -11.40 -1.96 -8.66
N GLY A 128 -11.30 -2.27 -7.37
CA GLY A 128 -12.42 -2.77 -6.57
C GLY A 128 -13.55 -1.74 -6.46
N LEU A 129 -13.22 -0.49 -6.15
CA LEU A 129 -14.18 0.61 -6.04
C LEU A 129 -14.93 0.82 -7.35
N ARG A 130 -14.23 1.00 -8.47
CA ARG A 130 -14.85 1.19 -9.79
C ARG A 130 -15.67 0.00 -10.25
N PHE A 131 -15.27 -1.23 -9.87
CA PHE A 131 -16.04 -2.41 -10.18
C PHE A 131 -17.39 -2.41 -9.44
N ILE A 132 -17.41 -2.05 -8.15
CA ILE A 132 -18.64 -1.91 -7.38
C ILE A 132 -19.50 -0.79 -7.93
N GLU A 133 -18.94 0.40 -8.16
CA GLU A 133 -19.66 1.54 -8.76
C GLU A 133 -20.32 1.14 -10.08
N ARG A 134 -19.58 0.49 -10.99
CA ARG A 134 -20.12 -0.01 -12.25
C ARG A 134 -21.30 -0.98 -12.05
N ARG A 135 -21.18 -1.89 -11.08
CA ARG A 135 -22.25 -2.84 -10.77
C ARG A 135 -23.50 -2.14 -10.26
N LEU A 136 -23.33 -1.22 -9.33
CA LEU A 136 -24.44 -0.43 -8.75
C LEU A 136 -25.10 0.46 -9.82
N THR A 137 -24.32 1.20 -10.59
CA THR A 137 -24.86 2.10 -11.64
C THR A 137 -25.65 1.35 -12.71
N ASN A 138 -25.25 0.13 -13.05
CA ASN A 138 -25.94 -0.67 -14.06
C ASN A 138 -26.96 -1.66 -13.46
N ALA A 139 -27.28 -1.56 -12.18
CA ALA A 139 -28.19 -2.47 -11.46
C ALA A 139 -27.84 -3.96 -11.65
N LEU A 140 -26.55 -4.29 -11.81
CA LEU A 140 -26.08 -5.65 -12.01
C LEU A 140 -25.97 -6.38 -10.67
N PRO A 141 -26.44 -7.63 -10.58
CA PRO A 141 -26.30 -8.41 -9.35
C PRO A 141 -24.83 -8.68 -9.08
N PHE A 142 -24.39 -8.53 -7.82
CA PHE A 142 -23.08 -8.95 -7.41
C PHE A 142 -23.15 -9.70 -6.08
N ARG A 143 -22.44 -10.82 -6.03
CA ARG A 143 -22.19 -11.57 -4.80
C ARG A 143 -20.68 -11.55 -4.57
N ILE A 144 -20.26 -10.77 -3.61
CA ILE A 144 -18.84 -10.69 -3.27
C ILE A 144 -18.72 -11.13 -1.81
N PRO A 145 -18.12 -12.30 -1.56
CA PRO A 145 -17.90 -12.75 -0.19
C PRO A 145 -16.98 -11.78 0.54
N LEU A 146 -17.27 -11.49 1.78
CA LEU A 146 -16.54 -10.52 2.59
C LEU A 146 -15.06 -10.90 2.77
N PHE A 147 -14.74 -12.19 2.79
CA PHE A 147 -13.37 -12.68 2.96
C PHE A 147 -13.14 -13.92 2.07
N THR A 148 -12.48 -13.74 0.96
CA THR A 148 -12.10 -14.84 0.05
C THR A 148 -10.72 -15.44 0.37
N TYR A 149 -10.02 -14.94 1.38
CA TYR A 149 -8.66 -15.38 1.71
C TYR A 149 -8.57 -16.25 2.97
N LEU A 150 -9.70 -16.66 3.55
CA LEU A 150 -9.74 -17.51 4.75
C LEU A 150 -10.14 -18.96 4.44
N SER A 151 -10.07 -19.35 3.18
CA SER A 151 -10.27 -20.76 2.77
C SER A 151 -9.08 -21.26 1.99
#